data_0b5865ec21a814a4ff663afa9e81d4b4
#
_entry.id   0b5865ec21a814a4ff663afa9e81d4b4
#
_cell.length_a   1.000
_cell.length_b   1.000
_cell.length_c   1.000
_cell.angle_alpha   90.00
_cell.angle_beta   90.00
_cell.angle_gamma   90.00
#
_symmetry.space_group_name_H-M   'P 1'
#
loop_
_entity.id
_entity.type
_entity.pdbx_description
1 polymer ?
#
loop_
_entity_poly.entity_id
_entity_poly.type
_entity_poly.pdbx_seq_one_letter_code
_entity_poly.pdbx_strand_id
1 'polypeptide(L)'
;FHNTYSGTPQGGIISPILANIYLDKFDKYVNEYVRKFKKGKKRMRTKEYRRNEVELSKARIALKNANDDCERENAIARIRQLEKERVNIPPSDPMDNNYARLVYVRYADDWLCGVIGSKEDCKKIKEDFKNFLKEQLQLELSEEKTLITNAQKSAKFLSYEIRVRHSNLTKRDKTGKLVRNYTGRIVLEVSSDTIRKHLIDTGAMKLIYHNGKEIWKPKAIYRLKNCDDLEILDYYNSMIRGFYNYYCIANNSSIINSYKYIMEYSMYKTY
;
A
#
# COMPACT_ATOMS: atom_id res chain seq x y z
N PHE A 1 -23.56 -30.92 -4.20
CA PHE A 1 -22.49 -31.33 -5.13
C PHE A 1 -22.99 -31.06 -6.54
N HIS A 2 -22.36 -30.09 -7.24
CA HIS A 2 -22.55 -29.94 -8.67
C HIS A 2 -21.33 -30.54 -9.38
N ASN A 3 -21.56 -31.43 -10.32
CA ASN A 3 -20.50 -31.96 -11.16
C ASN A 3 -19.97 -30.84 -12.07
N THR A 4 -18.77 -30.34 -11.77
CA THR A 4 -18.06 -29.44 -12.67
C THR A 4 -17.12 -30.24 -13.53
N TYR A 5 -17.26 -30.14 -14.85
CA TYR A 5 -16.42 -30.86 -15.82
C TYR A 5 -15.06 -30.20 -16.03
N SER A 6 -14.77 -29.12 -15.33
CA SER A 6 -13.52 -28.35 -15.45
C SER A 6 -13.07 -27.81 -14.08
N GLY A 7 -11.76 -27.68 -13.91
CA GLY A 7 -11.13 -27.12 -12.72
C GLY A 7 -10.50 -28.19 -11.81
N THR A 8 -9.75 -27.72 -10.81
CA THR A 8 -9.16 -28.56 -9.76
C THR A 8 -10.07 -28.58 -8.54
N PRO A 9 -10.12 -29.69 -7.76
CA PRO A 9 -10.87 -29.72 -6.51
C PRO A 9 -10.42 -28.59 -5.59
N GLN A 10 -11.38 -27.79 -5.11
CA GLN A 10 -11.08 -26.71 -4.17
C GLN A 10 -10.63 -27.31 -2.82
N GLY A 11 -9.49 -26.82 -2.30
CA GLY A 11 -8.92 -27.33 -1.03
C GLY A 11 -7.96 -28.54 -1.18
N GLY A 12 -7.65 -28.96 -2.41
CA GLY A 12 -6.64 -30.01 -2.62
C GLY A 12 -5.23 -29.52 -2.31
N ILE A 13 -4.40 -30.36 -1.67
CA ILE A 13 -3.01 -30.03 -1.27
C ILE A 13 -2.15 -29.66 -2.49
N ILE A 14 -2.40 -30.23 -3.64
CA ILE A 14 -1.64 -30.04 -4.90
C ILE A 14 -2.13 -28.78 -5.66
N SER A 15 -3.36 -28.32 -5.42
CA SER A 15 -3.97 -27.21 -6.18
C SER A 15 -3.11 -25.94 -6.23
N PRO A 16 -2.51 -25.46 -5.12
CA PRO A 16 -1.65 -24.27 -5.17
C PRO A 16 -0.39 -24.45 -6.01
N ILE A 17 0.17 -25.67 -6.02
CA ILE A 17 1.39 -25.99 -6.80
C ILE A 17 1.04 -25.99 -8.28
N LEU A 18 -0.04 -26.65 -8.66
CA LEU A 18 -0.50 -26.69 -10.06
C LEU A 18 -0.86 -25.31 -10.59
N ALA A 19 -1.56 -24.51 -9.77
CA ALA A 19 -1.88 -23.12 -10.10
C ALA A 19 -0.61 -22.27 -10.35
N ASN A 20 0.41 -22.43 -9.52
CA ASN A 20 1.67 -21.73 -9.69
C ASN A 20 2.44 -22.17 -10.95
N ILE A 21 2.47 -23.48 -11.25
CA ILE A 21 3.07 -24.01 -12.48
C ILE A 21 2.33 -23.46 -13.70
N TYR A 22 1.00 -23.44 -13.67
CA TYR A 22 0.18 -22.95 -14.78
C TYR A 22 0.38 -21.46 -15.02
N LEU A 23 0.40 -20.66 -13.95
CA LEU A 23 0.57 -19.20 -14.00
C LEU A 23 2.04 -18.75 -14.20
N ASP A 24 3.02 -19.66 -14.15
CA ASP A 24 4.42 -19.36 -14.47
C ASP A 24 4.58 -18.80 -15.90
N LYS A 25 3.75 -19.26 -16.85
CA LYS A 25 3.71 -18.70 -18.20
C LYS A 25 3.33 -17.22 -18.20
N PHE A 26 2.35 -16.86 -17.35
CA PHE A 26 1.94 -15.46 -17.17
C PHE A 26 3.06 -14.64 -16.53
N ASP A 27 3.72 -15.17 -15.50
CA ASP A 27 4.84 -14.50 -14.84
C ASP A 27 6.00 -14.22 -15.82
N LYS A 28 6.33 -15.18 -16.68
CA LYS A 28 7.34 -15.02 -17.72
C LYS A 28 6.96 -13.93 -18.73
N TYR A 29 5.72 -13.94 -19.21
CA TYR A 29 5.18 -12.92 -20.10
C TYR A 29 5.25 -11.52 -19.47
N VAL A 30 4.77 -11.38 -18.22
CA VAL A 30 4.78 -10.10 -17.50
C VAL A 30 6.21 -9.62 -17.27
N ASN A 31 7.15 -10.49 -16.91
CA ASN A 31 8.55 -10.12 -16.72
C ASN A 31 9.20 -9.59 -18.00
N GLU A 32 8.88 -10.19 -19.15
CA GLU A 32 9.32 -9.68 -20.44
C GLU A 32 8.65 -8.33 -20.77
N TYR A 33 7.36 -8.21 -20.50
CA TYR A 33 6.62 -6.96 -20.65
C TYR A 33 7.20 -5.83 -19.80
N VAL A 34 7.55 -6.11 -18.54
CA VAL A 34 8.23 -5.17 -17.61
C VAL A 34 9.53 -4.65 -18.22
N ARG A 35 10.34 -5.55 -18.83
CA ARG A 35 11.61 -5.16 -19.49
C ARG A 35 11.36 -4.23 -20.69
N LYS A 36 10.38 -4.55 -21.53
CA LYS A 36 10.00 -3.74 -22.71
C LYS A 36 9.38 -2.39 -22.31
N PHE A 37 8.58 -2.36 -21.25
CA PHE A 37 7.92 -1.15 -20.77
C PHE A 37 8.87 -0.14 -20.12
N LYS A 38 10.00 -0.62 -19.60
CA LYS A 38 10.98 0.21 -18.89
C LYS A 38 11.62 1.24 -19.82
N LYS A 39 11.45 2.57 -19.49
CA LYS A 39 12.06 3.68 -20.24
C LYS A 39 12.90 4.55 -19.32
N GLY A 40 14.01 5.11 -19.86
CA GLY A 40 14.87 6.09 -19.20
C GLY A 40 15.58 5.58 -17.94
N LYS A 41 16.60 6.27 -17.47
CA LYS A 41 17.34 5.98 -16.23
C LYS A 41 16.77 6.74 -15.04
N LYS A 42 16.44 8.02 -15.19
CA LYS A 42 15.93 8.93 -14.17
C LYS A 42 14.88 9.85 -14.78
N ARG A 43 13.89 10.24 -13.97
CA ARG A 43 12.93 11.29 -14.35
C ARG A 43 13.63 12.64 -14.56
N MET A 44 13.15 13.42 -15.53
CA MET A 44 13.61 14.78 -15.72
C MET A 44 13.22 15.64 -14.51
N ARG A 45 14.14 16.50 -14.09
CA ARG A 45 13.84 17.51 -13.07
C ARG A 45 12.97 18.60 -13.67
N THR A 46 12.01 19.11 -12.89
CA THR A 46 11.21 20.26 -13.32
C THR A 46 12.08 21.50 -13.50
N LYS A 47 11.71 22.37 -14.43
CA LYS A 47 12.44 23.63 -14.69
C LYS A 47 12.47 24.51 -13.44
N GLU A 48 11.36 24.56 -12.69
CA GLU A 48 11.24 25.33 -11.46
C GLU A 48 12.17 24.82 -10.36
N TYR A 49 12.25 23.49 -10.19
CA TYR A 49 13.15 22.90 -9.20
C TYR A 49 14.62 23.18 -9.53
N ARG A 50 15.01 23.08 -10.81
CA ARG A 50 16.37 23.44 -11.25
C ARG A 50 16.70 24.91 -10.99
N ARG A 51 15.76 25.82 -11.27
CA ARG A 51 15.94 27.25 -10.99
C ARG A 51 16.16 27.49 -9.49
N ASN A 52 15.29 26.93 -8.64
CA ASN A 52 15.44 27.04 -7.19
C ASN A 52 16.77 26.44 -6.69
N GLU A 53 17.22 25.32 -7.27
CA GLU A 53 18.50 24.67 -6.92
C GLU A 53 19.69 25.58 -7.25
N VAL A 54 19.68 26.26 -8.39
CA VAL A 54 20.71 27.22 -8.78
C VAL A 54 20.70 28.45 -7.86
N GLU A 55 19.53 29.04 -7.58
CA GLU A 55 19.41 30.18 -6.67
C GLU A 55 19.84 29.82 -5.24
N LEU A 56 19.50 28.63 -4.76
CA LEU A 56 19.97 28.14 -3.46
C LEU A 56 21.50 27.97 -3.41
N SER A 57 22.10 27.50 -4.49
CA SER A 57 23.55 27.39 -4.61
C SER A 57 24.21 28.76 -4.57
N LYS A 58 23.70 29.75 -5.32
CA LYS A 58 24.17 31.14 -5.28
C LYS A 58 24.07 31.75 -3.89
N ALA A 59 22.93 31.60 -3.21
CA ALA A 59 22.76 32.11 -1.85
C ALA A 59 23.73 31.48 -0.84
N ARG A 60 24.06 30.19 -0.99
CA ARG A 60 25.06 29.52 -0.14
C ARG A 60 26.48 30.02 -0.42
N ILE A 61 26.82 30.31 -1.67
CA ILE A 61 28.11 30.91 -2.02
C ILE A 61 28.20 32.33 -1.45
N ALA A 62 27.10 33.12 -1.57
CA ALA A 62 27.04 34.45 -0.98
C ALA A 62 27.25 34.41 0.54
N LEU A 63 26.61 33.47 1.25
CA LEU A 63 26.81 33.27 2.70
C LEU A 63 28.28 32.94 3.04
N LYS A 64 28.96 32.12 2.21
CA LYS A 64 30.34 31.75 2.42
C LYS A 64 31.31 32.93 2.22
N ASN A 65 30.97 33.85 1.34
CA ASN A 65 31.80 35.01 0.96
C ASN A 65 31.38 36.30 1.71
N ALA A 66 30.36 36.24 2.56
CA ALA A 66 29.91 37.39 3.33
C ALA A 66 30.96 37.82 4.36
N ASN A 67 31.36 39.10 4.29
CA ASN A 67 32.33 39.71 5.18
C ASN A 67 31.67 40.47 6.35
N ASP A 68 30.40 40.85 6.19
CA ASP A 68 29.61 41.63 7.17
C ASP A 68 28.46 40.79 7.74
N ASP A 69 28.05 41.07 8.98
CA ASP A 69 26.96 40.37 9.65
C ASP A 69 25.59 40.63 8.95
N CYS A 70 25.39 41.82 8.39
CA CYS A 70 24.21 42.16 7.64
C CYS A 70 24.10 41.32 6.35
N GLU A 71 25.19 41.15 5.62
CA GLU A 71 25.22 40.30 4.42
C GLU A 71 24.94 38.81 4.78
N ARG A 72 25.49 38.35 5.93
CA ARG A 72 25.24 36.99 6.44
C ARG A 72 23.76 36.77 6.77
N GLU A 73 23.14 37.71 7.49
CA GLU A 73 21.72 37.63 7.84
C GLU A 73 20.84 37.59 6.60
N ASN A 74 21.11 38.45 5.62
CA ASN A 74 20.38 38.49 4.36
C ASN A 74 20.54 37.17 3.56
N ALA A 75 21.73 36.62 3.49
CA ALA A 75 21.99 35.34 2.82
C ALA A 75 21.25 34.18 3.53
N ILE A 76 21.28 34.15 4.87
CA ILE A 76 20.56 33.15 5.67
C ILE A 76 19.03 33.26 5.46
N ALA A 77 18.50 34.48 5.45
CA ALA A 77 17.06 34.72 5.21
C ALA A 77 16.67 34.20 3.81
N ARG A 78 17.50 34.51 2.79
CA ARG A 78 17.26 34.04 1.42
C ARG A 78 17.33 32.51 1.30
N ILE A 79 18.30 31.86 1.94
CA ILE A 79 18.41 30.39 1.99
C ILE A 79 17.15 29.77 2.61
N ARG A 80 16.70 30.31 3.76
CA ARG A 80 15.48 29.81 4.43
C ARG A 80 14.24 29.95 3.57
N GLN A 81 14.10 31.07 2.86
CA GLN A 81 13.01 31.28 1.91
C GLN A 81 13.03 30.25 0.78
N LEU A 82 14.17 30.10 0.09
CA LEU A 82 14.33 29.16 -1.03
C LEU A 82 14.14 27.69 -0.61
N GLU A 83 14.56 27.33 0.61
CA GLU A 83 14.30 26.00 1.16
C GLU A 83 12.81 25.73 1.39
N LYS A 84 12.05 26.73 1.88
CA LYS A 84 10.59 26.63 2.03
C LYS A 84 9.90 26.51 0.67
N GLU A 85 10.29 27.33 -0.30
CA GLU A 85 9.74 27.27 -1.66
C GLU A 85 10.02 25.92 -2.31
N ARG A 86 11.24 25.40 -2.18
CA ARG A 86 11.65 24.11 -2.76
C ARG A 86 10.82 22.93 -2.29
N VAL A 87 10.35 22.94 -1.05
CA VAL A 87 9.51 21.87 -0.52
C VAL A 87 8.18 21.76 -1.27
N ASN A 88 7.65 22.86 -1.79
CA ASN A 88 6.39 22.89 -2.52
C ASN A 88 6.56 22.57 -4.02
N ILE A 89 7.78 22.64 -4.55
CA ILE A 89 8.06 22.37 -5.96
C ILE A 89 8.33 20.87 -6.15
N PRO A 90 7.64 20.17 -7.08
CA PRO A 90 7.95 18.78 -7.38
C PRO A 90 9.36 18.65 -7.97
N PRO A 91 10.23 17.80 -7.42
CA PRO A 91 11.63 17.71 -7.86
C PRO A 91 11.79 17.10 -9.25
N SER A 92 10.84 16.29 -9.68
CA SER A 92 10.84 15.62 -10.97
C SER A 92 9.47 15.75 -11.61
N ASP A 93 9.43 15.78 -12.93
CA ASP A 93 8.19 15.82 -13.68
C ASP A 93 7.42 14.49 -13.46
N PRO A 94 6.22 14.54 -12.86
CA PRO A 94 5.41 13.32 -12.66
C PRO A 94 4.93 12.71 -13.98
N MET A 95 4.82 13.50 -15.05
CA MET A 95 4.33 13.10 -16.38
C MET A 95 5.44 13.00 -17.43
N ASP A 96 6.69 12.77 -17.02
CA ASP A 96 7.82 12.60 -17.93
C ASP A 96 7.62 11.38 -18.84
N ASN A 97 7.32 11.61 -20.12
CA ASN A 97 7.10 10.57 -21.13
C ASN A 97 8.35 9.72 -21.43
N ASN A 98 9.53 10.19 -21.03
CA ASN A 98 10.79 9.48 -21.21
C ASN A 98 11.13 8.56 -20.02
N TYR A 99 10.25 8.49 -19.02
CA TYR A 99 10.45 7.65 -17.85
C TYR A 99 9.22 6.82 -17.54
N ALA A 100 9.34 5.51 -17.72
CA ALA A 100 8.27 4.57 -17.40
C ALA A 100 8.81 3.38 -16.57
N ARG A 101 8.01 2.90 -15.63
CA ARG A 101 8.30 1.71 -14.82
C ARG A 101 7.03 0.91 -14.60
N LEU A 102 7.20 -0.39 -14.64
CA LEU A 102 6.19 -1.37 -14.22
C LEU A 102 6.84 -2.31 -13.21
N VAL A 103 6.19 -2.51 -12.09
CA VAL A 103 6.55 -3.51 -11.08
C VAL A 103 5.37 -4.45 -10.92
N TYR A 104 5.62 -5.72 -10.86
CA TYR A 104 4.63 -6.78 -10.76
C TYR A 104 4.92 -7.66 -9.56
N VAL A 105 3.88 -8.01 -8.83
CA VAL A 105 3.91 -8.96 -7.72
C VAL A 105 2.67 -9.83 -7.82
N ARG A 106 2.82 -11.14 -7.69
CA ARG A 106 1.72 -12.11 -7.65
C ARG A 106 1.81 -12.99 -6.40
N TYR A 107 0.66 -13.31 -5.86
CA TYR A 107 0.48 -14.31 -4.82
C TYR A 107 -0.72 -15.19 -5.21
N ALA A 108 -0.47 -16.46 -5.53
CA ALA A 108 -1.46 -17.36 -6.11
C ALA A 108 -2.11 -16.76 -7.38
N ASP A 109 -3.41 -16.57 -7.38
CA ASP A 109 -4.20 -15.94 -8.45
C ASP A 109 -4.32 -14.40 -8.31
N ASP A 110 -4.00 -13.86 -7.14
CA ASP A 110 -3.99 -12.40 -6.92
C ASP A 110 -2.70 -11.75 -7.40
N TRP A 111 -2.79 -10.64 -8.12
CA TRP A 111 -1.62 -9.88 -8.56
C TRP A 111 -1.81 -8.38 -8.43
N LEU A 112 -0.71 -7.67 -8.25
CA LEU A 112 -0.65 -6.23 -8.16
C LEU A 112 0.42 -5.67 -9.08
N CYS A 113 0.07 -4.62 -9.85
CA CYS A 113 0.99 -3.87 -10.69
C CYS A 113 1.14 -2.44 -10.19
N GLY A 114 2.39 -2.01 -9.96
CA GLY A 114 2.73 -0.61 -9.75
C GLY A 114 3.24 0.02 -11.04
N VAL A 115 2.54 1.01 -11.58
CA VAL A 115 2.87 1.64 -12.85
C VAL A 115 3.30 3.09 -12.65
N ILE A 116 4.44 3.45 -13.20
CA ILE A 116 4.83 4.84 -13.44
C ILE A 116 4.68 5.10 -14.93
N GLY A 117 3.61 5.78 -15.30
CA GLY A 117 3.18 6.04 -16.67
C GLY A 117 1.86 6.78 -16.70
N SER A 118 1.28 6.91 -17.87
CA SER A 118 -0.03 7.52 -18.08
C SER A 118 -1.17 6.56 -17.69
N LYS A 119 -2.39 7.09 -17.62
CA LYS A 119 -3.60 6.25 -17.42
C LYS A 119 -3.86 5.37 -18.64
N GLU A 120 -3.51 5.84 -19.82
CA GLU A 120 -3.59 5.11 -21.08
C GLU A 120 -2.65 3.91 -21.07
N ASP A 121 -1.42 4.08 -20.57
CA ASP A 121 -0.49 2.97 -20.38
C ASP A 121 -1.07 1.89 -19.46
N CYS A 122 -1.70 2.30 -18.35
CA CYS A 122 -2.34 1.35 -17.44
C CYS A 122 -3.49 0.57 -18.10
N LYS A 123 -4.31 1.27 -18.92
CA LYS A 123 -5.38 0.60 -19.68
C LYS A 123 -4.83 -0.41 -20.68
N LYS A 124 -3.79 -0.01 -21.41
CA LYS A 124 -3.10 -0.88 -22.37
C LYS A 124 -2.52 -2.11 -21.70
N ILE A 125 -1.81 -1.94 -20.55
CA ILE A 125 -1.27 -3.06 -19.78
C ILE A 125 -2.39 -4.03 -19.35
N LYS A 126 -3.52 -3.49 -18.85
CA LYS A 126 -4.66 -4.30 -18.44
C LYS A 126 -5.23 -5.11 -19.60
N GLU A 127 -5.36 -4.50 -20.77
CA GLU A 127 -5.88 -5.17 -21.98
C GLU A 127 -4.91 -6.22 -22.51
N ASP A 128 -3.61 -5.91 -22.58
CA ASP A 128 -2.58 -6.86 -23.02
C ASP A 128 -2.53 -8.09 -22.10
N PHE A 129 -2.67 -7.90 -20.78
CA PHE A 129 -2.72 -8.99 -19.82
C PHE A 129 -4.00 -9.81 -19.94
N LYS A 130 -5.15 -9.15 -20.15
CA LYS A 130 -6.43 -9.83 -20.40
C LYS A 130 -6.37 -10.73 -21.64
N ASN A 131 -5.82 -10.20 -22.74
CA ASN A 131 -5.69 -10.93 -23.99
C ASN A 131 -4.75 -12.12 -23.82
N PHE A 132 -3.60 -11.95 -23.17
CA PHE A 132 -2.68 -13.06 -22.91
C PHE A 132 -3.33 -14.16 -22.07
N LEU A 133 -4.01 -13.80 -20.97
CA LEU A 133 -4.68 -14.76 -20.09
C LEU A 133 -5.74 -15.55 -20.87
N LYS A 134 -6.54 -14.86 -21.70
CA LYS A 134 -7.59 -15.50 -22.50
C LYS A 134 -7.02 -16.40 -23.60
N GLU A 135 -6.06 -15.93 -24.39
CA GLU A 135 -5.54 -16.63 -25.56
C GLU A 135 -4.58 -17.77 -25.20
N GLN A 136 -3.69 -17.54 -24.24
CA GLN A 136 -2.62 -18.47 -23.90
C GLN A 136 -2.94 -19.41 -22.75
N LEU A 137 -3.80 -18.97 -21.83
CA LEU A 137 -4.13 -19.71 -20.62
C LEU A 137 -5.62 -20.03 -20.52
N GLN A 138 -6.45 -19.58 -21.45
CA GLN A 138 -7.91 -19.78 -21.43
C GLN A 138 -8.54 -19.37 -20.09
N LEU A 139 -7.96 -18.32 -19.45
CA LEU A 139 -8.43 -17.75 -18.20
C LEU A 139 -9.11 -16.41 -18.45
N GLU A 140 -10.22 -16.18 -17.76
CA GLU A 140 -10.92 -14.90 -17.81
C GLU A 140 -10.49 -13.98 -16.66
N LEU A 141 -10.12 -12.76 -17.03
CA LEU A 141 -9.81 -11.72 -16.05
C LEU A 141 -11.11 -11.12 -15.50
N SER A 142 -11.29 -11.16 -14.18
CA SER A 142 -12.41 -10.48 -13.52
C SER A 142 -12.26 -8.96 -13.64
N GLU A 143 -13.08 -8.34 -14.47
CA GLU A 143 -13.05 -6.89 -14.68
C GLU A 143 -13.49 -6.10 -13.44
N GLU A 144 -14.42 -6.64 -12.67
CA GLU A 144 -14.90 -6.03 -11.42
C GLU A 144 -13.81 -5.96 -10.33
N LYS A 145 -12.93 -6.96 -10.30
CA LYS A 145 -11.84 -7.02 -9.32
C LYS A 145 -10.55 -6.34 -9.81
N THR A 146 -10.36 -6.27 -11.13
CA THR A 146 -9.14 -5.69 -11.72
C THR A 146 -9.32 -4.21 -11.99
N LEU A 147 -8.98 -3.39 -11.01
CA LEU A 147 -9.19 -1.95 -11.02
C LEU A 147 -7.90 -1.19 -11.30
N ILE A 148 -8.01 -0.08 -12.03
CA ILE A 148 -6.92 0.90 -12.20
C ILE A 148 -7.13 2.00 -11.15
N THR A 149 -6.27 2.01 -10.14
CA THR A 149 -6.38 2.93 -9.00
C THR A 149 -5.23 3.93 -9.01
N ASN A 150 -5.52 5.22 -8.76
CA ASN A 150 -4.48 6.21 -8.57
C ASN A 150 -3.63 5.84 -7.34
N ALA A 151 -2.30 5.90 -7.45
CA ALA A 151 -1.38 5.50 -6.40
C ALA A 151 -1.52 6.27 -5.06
N GLN A 152 -2.16 7.45 -5.07
CA GLN A 152 -2.49 8.20 -3.84
C GLN A 152 -3.73 7.66 -3.12
N LYS A 153 -4.61 6.96 -3.85
CA LYS A 153 -5.73 6.21 -3.29
C LYS A 153 -5.26 4.81 -2.91
N SER A 154 -6.02 4.16 -2.01
CA SER A 154 -5.67 2.80 -1.62
C SER A 154 -6.11 1.77 -2.66
N ALA A 155 -5.22 0.84 -2.97
CA ALA A 155 -5.51 -0.39 -3.70
C ALA A 155 -5.51 -1.56 -2.71
N LYS A 156 -6.49 -2.46 -2.80
CA LYS A 156 -6.57 -3.64 -1.94
C LYS A 156 -5.76 -4.79 -2.54
N PHE A 157 -4.86 -5.38 -1.74
CA PHE A 157 -4.11 -6.56 -2.11
C PHE A 157 -3.81 -7.38 -0.85
N LEU A 158 -4.17 -8.67 -0.84
CA LEU A 158 -4.00 -9.57 0.30
C LEU A 158 -4.52 -8.99 1.62
N SER A 159 -5.71 -8.41 1.60
CA SER A 159 -6.36 -7.75 2.73
C SER A 159 -5.65 -6.50 3.30
N TYR A 160 -4.56 -6.07 2.66
CA TYR A 160 -3.94 -4.78 2.91
C TYR A 160 -4.47 -3.70 1.99
N GLU A 161 -4.43 -2.47 2.46
CA GLU A 161 -4.58 -1.28 1.65
C GLU A 161 -3.20 -0.70 1.34
N ILE A 162 -2.87 -0.63 0.05
CA ILE A 162 -1.58 -0.20 -0.46
C ILE A 162 -1.74 1.14 -1.15
N ARG A 163 -0.98 2.13 -0.73
CA ARG A 163 -0.95 3.46 -1.36
C ARG A 163 0.44 4.09 -1.30
N VAL A 164 0.65 5.08 -2.15
CA VAL A 164 1.84 5.93 -2.09
C VAL A 164 1.54 7.15 -1.24
N ARG A 165 2.27 7.30 -0.15
CA ARG A 165 2.09 8.42 0.77
C ARG A 165 2.51 9.73 0.12
N HIS A 166 1.62 10.70 0.15
CA HIS A 166 1.91 12.09 -0.18
C HIS A 166 1.75 12.93 1.10
N SER A 167 2.81 13.64 1.47
CA SER A 167 2.80 14.49 2.66
C SER A 167 3.52 15.79 2.37
N ASN A 168 2.93 16.90 2.77
CA ASN A 168 3.55 18.22 2.74
C ASN A 168 4.33 18.56 4.02
N LEU A 169 4.29 17.65 5.02
CA LEU A 169 5.08 17.82 6.23
C LEU A 169 6.57 17.78 5.91
N THR A 170 7.32 18.65 6.55
CA THR A 170 8.75 18.80 6.36
C THR A 170 9.50 18.40 7.61
N LYS A 171 10.72 17.91 7.42
CA LYS A 171 11.71 17.69 8.47
C LYS A 171 13.08 18.12 8.00
N ARG A 172 13.98 18.38 8.92
CA ARG A 172 15.40 18.51 8.60
C ARG A 172 16.07 17.14 8.57
N ASP A 173 16.85 16.89 7.55
CA ASP A 173 17.69 15.68 7.51
C ASP A 173 18.94 15.82 8.38
N LYS A 174 19.78 14.79 8.42
CA LYS A 174 21.04 14.78 9.19
C LYS A 174 22.02 15.90 8.78
N THR A 175 21.85 16.45 7.58
CA THR A 175 22.69 17.56 7.04
C THR A 175 22.07 18.93 7.28
N GLY A 176 20.95 19.02 8.03
CA GLY A 176 20.21 20.25 8.29
C GLY A 176 19.32 20.71 7.15
N LYS A 177 19.26 19.99 6.02
CA LYS A 177 18.47 20.34 4.84
C LYS A 177 17.00 20.05 5.06
N LEU A 178 16.13 20.99 4.65
CA LEU A 178 14.69 20.81 4.70
C LEU A 178 14.25 19.82 3.63
N VAL A 179 13.60 18.73 4.03
CA VAL A 179 13.09 17.68 3.16
C VAL A 179 11.64 17.33 3.49
N ARG A 180 10.86 16.86 2.52
CA ARG A 180 9.51 16.34 2.77
C ARG A 180 9.59 15.06 3.59
N ASN A 181 8.70 14.95 4.56
CA ASN A 181 8.61 13.77 5.39
C ASN A 181 7.82 12.67 4.67
N TYR A 182 8.47 11.52 4.43
CA TYR A 182 7.84 10.29 3.91
C TYR A 182 7.05 10.42 2.59
N THR A 183 7.29 11.45 1.76
CA THR A 183 6.64 11.58 0.45
C THR A 183 7.20 10.55 -0.53
N GLY A 184 6.29 9.93 -1.31
CA GLY A 184 6.65 8.97 -2.35
C GLY A 184 6.98 7.56 -1.83
N ARG A 185 6.77 7.27 -0.54
CA ARG A 185 6.93 5.91 0.01
C ARG A 185 5.63 5.12 -0.13
N ILE A 186 5.76 3.86 -0.46
CA ILE A 186 4.66 2.90 -0.40
C ILE A 186 4.39 2.61 1.06
N VAL A 187 3.13 2.66 1.44
CA VAL A 187 2.64 2.29 2.77
C VAL A 187 1.62 1.17 2.64
N LEU A 188 1.70 0.24 3.58
CA LEU A 188 0.76 -0.84 3.79
C LEU A 188 -0.09 -0.47 4.99
N GLU A 189 -1.40 -0.47 4.84
CA GLU A 189 -2.33 -0.14 5.92
C GLU A 189 -3.39 -1.23 6.07
N VAL A 190 -3.89 -1.39 7.27
CA VAL A 190 -5.06 -2.23 7.57
C VAL A 190 -6.25 -1.32 7.72
N SER A 191 -7.32 -1.59 6.99
CA SER A 191 -8.55 -0.80 7.12
C SER A 191 -9.36 -1.22 8.36
N SER A 192 -10.10 -0.27 8.91
CA SER A 192 -11.09 -0.56 9.97
C SER A 192 -12.14 -1.57 9.50
N ASP A 193 -12.49 -1.55 8.22
CA ASP A 193 -13.43 -2.51 7.62
C ASP A 193 -12.91 -3.94 7.65
N THR A 194 -11.60 -4.15 7.43
CA THR A 194 -10.96 -5.47 7.53
C THR A 194 -11.09 -6.01 8.96
N ILE A 195 -10.81 -5.18 9.96
CA ILE A 195 -10.95 -5.55 11.38
C ILE A 195 -12.40 -5.84 11.72
N ARG A 196 -13.31 -4.95 11.30
CA ARG A 196 -14.74 -5.08 11.53
C ARG A 196 -15.28 -6.39 10.96
N LYS A 197 -14.97 -6.67 9.70
CA LYS A 197 -15.39 -7.90 9.03
C LYS A 197 -14.89 -9.13 9.77
N HIS A 198 -13.62 -9.17 10.11
CA HIS A 198 -13.02 -10.32 10.81
C HIS A 198 -13.65 -10.56 12.20
N LEU A 199 -13.94 -9.49 12.97
CA LEU A 199 -14.60 -9.57 14.27
C LEU A 199 -16.08 -10.02 14.17
N ILE A 200 -16.77 -9.65 13.10
CA ILE A 200 -18.14 -10.12 12.84
C ILE A 200 -18.13 -11.58 12.43
N ASP A 201 -17.26 -11.95 11.49
CA ASP A 201 -17.16 -13.32 10.95
C ASP A 201 -16.76 -14.32 12.05
N THR A 202 -15.92 -13.91 13.01
CA THR A 202 -15.58 -14.72 14.19
C THR A 202 -16.70 -14.80 15.22
N GLY A 203 -17.69 -13.91 15.13
CA GLY A 203 -18.79 -13.81 16.10
C GLY A 203 -18.43 -13.11 17.40
N ALA A 204 -17.23 -12.51 17.50
CA ALA A 204 -16.74 -11.82 18.69
C ALA A 204 -17.34 -10.42 18.90
N MET A 205 -18.02 -9.86 17.88
CA MET A 205 -18.54 -8.51 17.88
C MET A 205 -19.93 -8.43 17.26
N LYS A 206 -20.73 -7.47 17.73
CA LYS A 206 -21.95 -6.99 17.07
C LYS A 206 -21.89 -5.50 16.86
N LEU A 207 -22.55 -5.03 15.80
CA LEU A 207 -22.73 -3.61 15.52
C LEU A 207 -23.99 -3.09 16.19
N ILE A 208 -23.88 -1.93 16.81
CA ILE A 208 -25.02 -1.18 17.36
C ILE A 208 -24.93 0.21 16.77
N TYR A 209 -26.06 0.78 16.44
CA TYR A 209 -26.16 2.16 15.99
C TYR A 209 -26.78 3.01 17.09
N HIS A 210 -26.08 4.08 17.47
CA HIS A 210 -26.57 5.06 18.42
C HIS A 210 -26.33 6.45 17.84
N ASN A 211 -27.38 7.25 17.73
CA ASN A 211 -27.35 8.59 17.14
C ASN A 211 -26.66 8.62 15.75
N GLY A 212 -26.97 7.63 14.89
CA GLY A 212 -26.38 7.51 13.55
C GLY A 212 -24.90 7.09 13.50
N LYS A 213 -24.26 6.85 14.65
CA LYS A 213 -22.87 6.39 14.75
C LYS A 213 -22.83 4.89 15.00
N GLU A 214 -21.94 4.20 14.26
CA GLU A 214 -21.64 2.78 14.45
C GLU A 214 -20.80 2.57 15.72
N ILE A 215 -21.25 1.71 16.62
CA ILE A 215 -20.56 1.33 17.84
C ILE A 215 -20.27 -0.18 17.80
N TRP A 216 -19.04 -0.52 18.00
CA TRP A 216 -18.54 -1.89 18.05
C TRP A 216 -18.72 -2.45 19.47
N LYS A 217 -19.57 -3.46 19.62
CA LYS A 217 -19.87 -4.05 20.92
C LYS A 217 -19.38 -5.51 20.98
N PRO A 218 -18.46 -5.85 21.89
CA PRO A 218 -17.99 -7.20 22.09
C PRO A 218 -19.15 -8.15 22.47
N LYS A 219 -19.15 -9.35 21.92
CA LYS A 219 -20.17 -10.38 22.09
C LYS A 219 -19.50 -11.71 22.45
N ALA A 220 -20.13 -12.50 23.34
CA ALA A 220 -19.72 -13.87 23.63
C ALA A 220 -19.77 -14.74 22.37
N ILE A 221 -18.81 -15.62 22.18
CA ILE A 221 -18.81 -16.63 21.12
C ILE A 221 -19.51 -17.89 21.66
N TYR A 222 -20.80 -17.98 21.44
CA TYR A 222 -21.65 -19.02 22.03
C TYR A 222 -21.21 -20.46 21.72
N ARG A 223 -20.57 -20.70 20.58
CA ARG A 223 -20.06 -22.03 20.22
C ARG A 223 -18.98 -22.55 21.18
N LEU A 224 -18.31 -21.65 21.90
CA LEU A 224 -17.24 -21.98 22.85
C LEU A 224 -17.77 -22.15 24.29
N LYS A 225 -19.06 -21.86 24.54
CA LYS A 225 -19.62 -21.87 25.91
C LYS A 225 -19.50 -23.20 26.65
N ASN A 226 -19.46 -24.30 25.91
CA ASN A 226 -19.36 -25.67 26.49
C ASN A 226 -17.94 -26.26 26.37
N CYS A 227 -16.95 -25.47 25.93
CA CYS A 227 -15.55 -25.83 25.86
C CYS A 227 -14.88 -25.65 27.22
N ASP A 228 -13.76 -26.33 27.43
CA ASP A 228 -12.92 -26.13 28.62
C ASP A 228 -12.27 -24.75 28.60
N ASP A 229 -11.98 -24.21 29.78
CA ASP A 229 -11.38 -22.88 29.95
C ASP A 229 -10.07 -22.71 29.16
N LEU A 230 -9.25 -23.77 29.12
CA LEU A 230 -8.01 -23.79 28.37
C LEU A 230 -8.25 -23.76 26.86
N GLU A 231 -9.26 -24.44 26.36
CA GLU A 231 -9.65 -24.44 24.96
C GLU A 231 -10.15 -23.05 24.54
N ILE A 232 -10.97 -22.42 25.38
CA ILE A 232 -11.44 -21.03 25.17
C ILE A 232 -10.25 -20.08 25.09
N LEU A 233 -9.34 -20.15 26.05
CA LEU A 233 -8.15 -19.31 26.11
C LEU A 233 -7.26 -19.50 24.86
N ASP A 234 -7.02 -20.75 24.49
CA ASP A 234 -6.17 -21.05 23.32
C ASP A 234 -6.81 -20.55 22.02
N TYR A 235 -8.12 -20.71 21.86
CA TYR A 235 -8.85 -20.17 20.71
C TYR A 235 -8.64 -18.66 20.56
N TYR A 236 -8.89 -17.88 21.63
CA TYR A 236 -8.75 -16.43 21.57
C TYR A 236 -7.30 -15.99 21.37
N ASN A 237 -6.35 -16.64 22.02
CA ASN A 237 -4.92 -16.39 21.85
C ASN A 237 -4.46 -16.67 20.42
N SER A 238 -4.89 -17.79 19.84
CA SER A 238 -4.56 -18.17 18.47
C SER A 238 -5.09 -17.15 17.47
N MET A 239 -6.34 -16.68 17.66
CA MET A 239 -6.94 -15.67 16.81
C MET A 239 -6.22 -14.32 16.90
N ILE A 240 -5.89 -13.87 18.13
CA ILE A 240 -5.19 -12.59 18.33
C ILE A 240 -3.77 -12.66 17.76
N ARG A 241 -3.04 -13.75 18.02
CA ARG A 241 -1.67 -13.95 17.50
C ARG A 241 -1.66 -14.06 15.99
N GLY A 242 -2.58 -14.83 15.41
CA GLY A 242 -2.69 -14.99 13.97
C GLY A 242 -2.96 -13.66 13.27
N PHE A 243 -3.90 -12.88 13.79
CA PHE A 243 -4.21 -11.55 13.27
C PHE A 243 -3.01 -10.59 13.40
N TYR A 244 -2.36 -10.58 14.56
CA TYR A 244 -1.16 -9.76 14.77
C TYR A 244 -0.02 -10.18 13.83
N ASN A 245 0.31 -11.45 13.75
CA ASN A 245 1.40 -11.94 12.92
C ASN A 245 1.19 -11.61 11.43
N TYR A 246 -0.05 -11.65 10.98
CA TYR A 246 -0.38 -11.30 9.60
C TYR A 246 -0.24 -9.80 9.34
N TYR A 247 -0.69 -8.94 10.24
CA TYR A 247 -0.77 -7.49 10.02
C TYR A 247 0.32 -6.66 10.73
N CYS A 248 1.26 -7.27 11.43
CA CYS A 248 2.31 -6.54 12.18
C CYS A 248 3.23 -5.68 11.31
N ILE A 249 3.36 -6.01 10.02
CA ILE A 249 4.15 -5.23 9.05
C ILE A 249 3.43 -3.98 8.54
N ALA A 250 2.15 -3.79 8.87
CA ALA A 250 1.39 -2.61 8.47
C ALA A 250 1.94 -1.34 9.13
N ASN A 251 1.94 -0.23 8.39
CA ASN A 251 2.40 1.06 8.89
C ASN A 251 1.50 1.64 10.00
N ASN A 252 0.23 1.21 10.04
CA ASN A 252 -0.76 1.56 11.07
C ASN A 252 -1.06 0.38 12.01
N SER A 253 -0.08 -0.48 12.29
CA SER A 253 -0.24 -1.68 13.12
C SER A 253 -0.85 -1.41 14.50
N SER A 254 -0.78 -0.18 15.01
CA SER A 254 -1.46 0.23 16.26
C SER A 254 -2.99 -0.01 16.25
N ILE A 255 -3.62 -0.04 15.07
CA ILE A 255 -5.06 -0.34 14.93
C ILE A 255 -5.40 -1.77 15.38
N ILE A 256 -4.42 -2.67 15.39
CA ILE A 256 -4.56 -4.06 15.85
C ILE A 256 -4.94 -4.10 17.35
N ASN A 257 -4.56 -3.08 18.12
CA ASN A 257 -4.96 -2.98 19.52
C ASN A 257 -6.49 -2.91 19.69
N SER A 258 -7.20 -2.32 18.74
CA SER A 258 -8.67 -2.30 18.75
C SER A 258 -9.24 -3.71 18.53
N TYR A 259 -8.64 -4.48 17.63
CA TYR A 259 -8.99 -5.89 17.42
C TYR A 259 -8.77 -6.70 18.70
N LYS A 260 -7.56 -6.60 19.28
CA LYS A 260 -7.19 -7.26 20.52
C LYS A 260 -8.18 -6.95 21.65
N TYR A 261 -8.47 -5.67 21.88
CA TYR A 261 -9.41 -5.21 22.90
C TYR A 261 -10.80 -5.86 22.76
N ILE A 262 -11.36 -5.88 21.55
CA ILE A 262 -12.68 -6.49 21.31
C ILE A 262 -12.62 -8.00 21.56
N MET A 263 -11.57 -8.69 21.13
CA MET A 263 -11.38 -10.12 21.35
C MET A 263 -11.24 -10.46 22.83
N GLU A 264 -10.42 -9.73 23.58
CA GLU A 264 -10.27 -9.94 25.03
C GLU A 264 -11.58 -9.73 25.80
N TYR A 265 -12.33 -8.68 25.41
CA TYR A 265 -13.62 -8.43 26.05
C TYR A 265 -14.70 -9.42 25.63
N SER A 266 -14.63 -9.97 24.40
CA SER A 266 -15.46 -11.07 23.93
C SER A 266 -15.15 -12.37 24.71
N MET A 267 -13.87 -12.65 24.96
CA MET A 267 -13.43 -13.77 25.79
C MET A 267 -14.03 -13.67 27.21
N TYR A 268 -13.87 -12.52 27.85
CA TYR A 268 -14.47 -12.26 29.18
C TYR A 268 -15.99 -12.50 29.23
N LYS A 269 -16.70 -12.24 28.14
CA LYS A 269 -18.14 -12.51 28.06
C LYS A 269 -18.48 -13.97 27.73
N THR A 270 -17.52 -14.74 27.24
CA THR A 270 -17.70 -16.14 26.87
C THR A 270 -17.57 -17.02 28.11
N TYR A 271 -16.65 -16.65 29.04
CA TYR A 271 -16.60 -17.20 30.39
C TYR A 271 -17.84 -16.78 31.22
#